data_615aa4a009cbdce25e2cbc90a0d4fac7
#
_entry.id   615aa4a009cbdce25e2cbc90a0d4fac7
#
_cell.length_a   1.000
_cell.length_b   1.000
_cell.length_c   1.000
_cell.angle_alpha   90.00
_cell.angle_beta   90.00
_cell.angle_gamma   90.00
#
_symmetry.space_group_name_H-M   'P 1'
#
loop_
_entity.id
_entity.type
_entity.pdbx_description
1 polymer ?
#
loop_
_entity_poly.entity_id
_entity_poly.type
_entity_poly.pdbx_seq_one_letter_code
_entity_poly.pdbx_strand_id
1 'polypeptide(L)'
;MYISETEIPAEWKIEIIQYLSNTVNKDGGWGLHSAGDNTVFATALYSITLRILGLEPTEPLASKARARLLELDWVPFHAWRWWVQCRVVYLPVSYLYANKVTKPLNPLLQSLRQEIFTRPFEEIDFNRFRNTTAPSDLKKPLSPFHRAANVLLRFWEKYIRPDWLAKWANQRVCALILREDENTSYNCLAPVNKALHMEFRSSLENALKYLDISQLRDNLDDPYGQPQKGGWPFSTKDNGYVVSDCAAEGLKTVLMLQEECTKLTFCSNFPKIISDDRLYDCVDTLLLLQNSGGGFSSYERSRASTMLEYLNASEIFDRIMVEYSYPECSAAVVTALSLFRRHFPVYRSSEIDRAIGRAVNWIISEQRPNGGWYGSWGVCFTYALLFAIQSLELVGQTWQSSDAVRKCSQLLLRTQKDDGGWGEHYSSCELEEYIQHEQSQVVNTSWACLALMHAQFPDKDVIKRGLKFIMSRQQSNGEWLQEDVEGVFNNTCMIGYPNCKLYFTSWVLGRYNHIYLPTIQKMEQASE
;
A
#
# COMPACT_ATOMS: atom_id res chain seq x y z
N MET A 1 6.58 -9.36 -20.84
CA MET A 1 6.30 -8.53 -22.04
C MET A 1 7.54 -8.46 -22.92
N TYR A 2 8.05 -7.28 -23.28
CA TYR A 2 9.17 -7.16 -24.22
C TYR A 2 10.43 -7.95 -23.80
N ILE A 3 10.74 -7.96 -22.50
CA ILE A 3 11.88 -8.71 -21.94
C ILE A 3 11.58 -10.21 -21.89
N SER A 4 10.35 -10.61 -21.57
CA SER A 4 9.92 -12.01 -21.51
C SER A 4 9.46 -12.59 -22.85
N GLU A 5 9.45 -11.78 -23.93
CA GLU A 5 8.95 -12.13 -25.25
C GLU A 5 7.47 -12.58 -25.28
N THR A 6 6.71 -12.23 -24.25
CA THR A 6 5.28 -12.57 -24.15
C THR A 6 4.45 -11.61 -25.00
N GLU A 7 3.61 -12.12 -25.88
CA GLU A 7 2.67 -11.31 -26.65
C GLU A 7 1.56 -10.76 -25.76
N ILE A 8 1.24 -9.47 -25.94
CA ILE A 8 0.13 -8.80 -25.27
C ILE A 8 -1.09 -8.87 -26.18
N PRO A 9 -2.27 -9.29 -25.70
CA PRO A 9 -3.50 -9.24 -26.47
C PRO A 9 -3.77 -7.83 -27.03
N ALA A 10 -4.30 -7.76 -28.25
CA ALA A 10 -4.52 -6.48 -28.94
C ALA A 10 -5.44 -5.54 -28.16
N GLU A 11 -6.44 -6.08 -27.48
CA GLU A 11 -7.37 -5.34 -26.62
C GLU A 11 -6.64 -4.68 -25.47
N TRP A 12 -5.74 -5.37 -24.78
CA TRP A 12 -4.94 -4.81 -23.68
C TRP A 12 -3.99 -3.72 -24.14
N LYS A 13 -3.45 -3.83 -25.36
CA LYS A 13 -2.62 -2.75 -25.94
C LYS A 13 -3.42 -1.47 -26.08
N ILE A 14 -4.65 -1.57 -26.59
CA ILE A 14 -5.56 -0.42 -26.78
C ILE A 14 -5.90 0.21 -25.43
N GLU A 15 -6.28 -0.59 -24.44
CA GLU A 15 -6.64 -0.10 -23.09
C GLU A 15 -5.46 0.59 -22.40
N ILE A 16 -4.26 0.02 -22.46
CA ILE A 16 -3.06 0.62 -21.87
C ILE A 16 -2.74 1.96 -22.56
N ILE A 17 -2.78 2.03 -23.87
CA ILE A 17 -2.53 3.26 -24.62
C ILE A 17 -3.57 4.32 -24.26
N GLN A 18 -4.83 3.94 -24.17
CA GLN A 18 -5.91 4.86 -23.79
C GLN A 18 -5.76 5.37 -22.35
N TYR A 19 -5.40 4.49 -21.41
CA TYR A 19 -5.10 4.89 -20.02
C TYR A 19 -3.95 5.91 -19.97
N LEU A 20 -2.83 5.64 -20.64
CA LEU A 20 -1.69 6.54 -20.69
C LEU A 20 -2.03 7.88 -21.37
N SER A 21 -2.90 7.85 -22.40
CA SER A 21 -3.39 9.07 -23.06
C SER A 21 -4.27 9.92 -22.15
N ASN A 22 -5.07 9.28 -21.30
CA ASN A 22 -5.97 9.98 -20.38
C ASN A 22 -5.27 10.52 -19.13
N THR A 23 -4.11 9.96 -18.77
CA THR A 23 -3.34 10.32 -17.57
C THR A 23 -2.12 11.21 -17.85
N VAL A 24 -1.88 11.57 -19.11
CA VAL A 24 -0.79 12.48 -19.47
C VAL A 24 -1.10 13.90 -18.98
N ASN A 25 -0.13 14.54 -18.32
CA ASN A 25 -0.24 15.92 -17.88
C ASN A 25 -0.20 16.90 -19.08
N LYS A 26 -0.64 18.16 -18.87
CA LYS A 26 -0.76 19.18 -19.92
C LYS A 26 0.55 19.45 -20.68
N ASP A 27 1.69 19.28 -20.02
CA ASP A 27 3.03 19.46 -20.59
C ASP A 27 3.60 18.18 -21.25
N GLY A 28 2.83 17.08 -21.30
CA GLY A 28 3.14 15.89 -22.05
C GLY A 28 3.96 14.82 -21.32
N GLY A 29 4.15 14.97 -20.00
CA GLY A 29 4.78 13.97 -19.14
C GLY A 29 3.79 13.30 -18.19
N TRP A 30 4.29 12.41 -17.34
CA TRP A 30 3.52 11.73 -16.29
C TRP A 30 4.19 11.87 -14.94
N GLY A 31 3.38 12.04 -13.89
CA GLY A 31 3.81 11.96 -12.50
C GLY A 31 3.99 10.51 -12.02
N LEU A 32 4.45 10.34 -10.79
CA LEU A 32 4.46 9.04 -10.11
C LEU A 32 3.03 8.52 -9.86
N HIS A 33 2.04 9.40 -9.92
CA HIS A 33 0.61 9.12 -9.84
C HIS A 33 -0.19 10.13 -10.68
N SER A 34 -1.46 9.85 -10.92
CA SER A 34 -2.32 10.63 -11.82
C SER A 34 -2.55 12.10 -11.42
N ALA A 35 -2.40 12.44 -10.14
CA ALA A 35 -2.54 13.80 -9.63
C ALA A 35 -1.20 14.50 -9.36
N GLY A 36 -0.06 13.85 -9.64
CA GLY A 36 1.28 14.38 -9.36
C GLY A 36 1.90 15.12 -10.53
N ASP A 37 2.86 16.00 -10.20
CA ASP A 37 3.71 16.65 -11.19
C ASP A 37 4.53 15.63 -11.97
N ASN A 38 4.92 15.99 -13.20
CA ASN A 38 5.72 15.13 -14.04
C ASN A 38 7.06 14.80 -13.39
N THR A 39 7.40 13.52 -13.43
CA THR A 39 8.73 13.02 -13.08
C THR A 39 9.41 12.47 -14.33
N VAL A 40 10.73 12.57 -14.38
CA VAL A 40 11.52 11.97 -15.45
C VAL A 40 11.37 10.45 -15.41
N PHE A 41 11.36 9.87 -14.21
CA PHE A 41 11.20 8.43 -14.02
C PHE A 41 9.88 7.88 -14.60
N ALA A 42 8.73 8.43 -14.21
CA ALA A 42 7.44 7.96 -14.72
C ALA A 42 7.29 8.26 -16.23
N THR A 43 7.68 9.47 -16.66
CA THR A 43 7.63 9.86 -18.07
C THR A 43 8.48 8.94 -18.95
N ALA A 44 9.67 8.52 -18.46
CA ALA A 44 10.53 7.57 -19.16
C ALA A 44 9.86 6.21 -19.34
N LEU A 45 9.40 5.64 -18.25
CA LEU A 45 8.78 4.31 -18.28
C LEU A 45 7.56 4.29 -19.20
N TYR A 46 6.71 5.31 -19.13
CA TYR A 46 5.49 5.36 -19.95
C TYR A 46 5.82 5.65 -21.42
N SER A 47 6.81 6.49 -21.72
CA SER A 47 7.29 6.70 -23.08
C SER A 47 7.81 5.40 -23.71
N ILE A 48 8.65 4.67 -23.01
CA ILE A 48 9.16 3.36 -23.46
C ILE A 48 8.01 2.37 -23.63
N THR A 49 7.04 2.34 -22.71
CA THR A 49 5.87 1.48 -22.79
C THR A 49 5.06 1.76 -24.05
N LEU A 50 4.78 3.02 -24.38
CA LEU A 50 4.06 3.41 -25.59
C LEU A 50 4.79 2.92 -26.87
N ARG A 51 6.11 3.06 -26.92
CA ARG A 51 6.92 2.56 -28.05
C ARG A 51 6.91 1.04 -28.15
N ILE A 52 6.96 0.31 -27.03
CA ILE A 52 6.84 -1.16 -27.00
C ILE A 52 5.46 -1.61 -27.48
N LEU A 53 4.41 -0.85 -27.19
CA LEU A 53 3.04 -1.13 -27.63
C LEU A 53 2.78 -0.79 -29.11
N GLY A 54 3.76 -0.16 -29.80
CA GLY A 54 3.74 0.06 -31.24
C GLY A 54 3.38 1.47 -31.70
N LEU A 55 3.30 2.46 -30.79
CA LEU A 55 3.13 3.85 -31.21
C LEU A 55 4.37 4.37 -31.96
N GLU A 56 4.16 5.10 -33.03
CA GLU A 56 5.25 5.71 -33.79
C GLU A 56 5.85 6.92 -33.05
N PRO A 57 7.17 7.22 -33.24
CA PRO A 57 7.85 8.31 -32.53
C PRO A 57 7.25 9.70 -32.82
N THR A 58 6.60 9.84 -33.96
CA THR A 58 5.97 11.06 -34.46
C THR A 58 4.58 11.31 -33.88
N GLU A 59 3.99 10.31 -33.24
CA GLU A 59 2.68 10.48 -32.63
C GLU A 59 2.74 11.46 -31.45
N PRO A 60 1.72 12.33 -31.28
CA PRO A 60 1.76 13.43 -30.32
C PRO A 60 2.06 13.00 -28.87
N LEU A 61 1.57 11.82 -28.46
CA LEU A 61 1.77 11.29 -27.13
C LEU A 61 3.22 10.83 -26.92
N ALA A 62 3.78 10.10 -27.88
CA ALA A 62 5.15 9.60 -27.83
C ALA A 62 6.18 10.74 -27.95
N SER A 63 5.92 11.74 -28.81
CA SER A 63 6.82 12.88 -29.03
C SER A 63 6.91 13.80 -27.82
N LYS A 64 5.81 14.01 -27.09
CA LYS A 64 5.78 14.82 -25.85
C LYS A 64 6.50 14.13 -24.68
N ALA A 65 6.34 12.82 -24.57
CA ALA A 65 7.03 12.04 -23.53
C ALA A 65 8.56 12.06 -23.67
N ARG A 66 9.06 12.15 -24.92
CA ARG A 66 10.48 12.17 -25.26
C ARG A 66 11.26 13.34 -24.67
N ALA A 67 10.63 14.47 -24.48
CA ALA A 67 11.32 15.72 -24.12
C ALA A 67 11.92 15.76 -22.69
N ARG A 68 11.66 14.72 -21.87
CA ARG A 68 11.91 14.81 -20.42
C ARG A 68 12.82 13.76 -19.78
N LEU A 69 13.52 12.95 -20.60
CA LEU A 69 14.34 11.86 -20.05
C LEU A 69 15.83 12.14 -20.08
N LEU A 70 16.46 12.21 -18.93
CA LEU A 70 17.90 11.96 -18.70
C LEU A 70 18.30 12.09 -17.23
N GLU A 71 18.91 11.04 -16.63
CA GLU A 71 19.82 11.00 -15.47
C GLU A 71 19.45 10.09 -14.30
N LEU A 72 20.21 9.00 -14.04
CA LEU A 72 20.13 8.16 -12.81
C LEU A 72 21.39 7.33 -12.55
N ASP A 73 21.76 7.10 -11.26
CA ASP A 73 22.85 6.20 -10.83
C ASP A 73 22.74 5.58 -9.40
N TRP A 74 23.49 4.49 -9.13
CA TRP A 74 23.30 3.50 -8.05
C TRP A 74 24.51 3.08 -7.20
N VAL A 75 24.32 2.66 -5.89
CA VAL A 75 25.29 1.90 -5.05
C VAL A 75 24.64 1.10 -3.88
N PRO A 76 25.18 -0.11 -3.45
CA PRO A 76 24.52 -1.08 -2.57
C PRO A 76 25.10 -1.27 -1.14
N PHE A 77 24.24 -1.79 -0.19
CA PHE A 77 24.60 -2.41 1.09
C PHE A 77 23.73 -3.64 1.42
N HIS A 78 24.08 -4.44 2.44
CA HIS A 78 23.60 -5.80 2.69
C HIS A 78 22.07 -5.97 2.74
N ALA A 79 21.52 -6.73 1.80
CA ALA A 79 20.12 -6.81 1.45
C ALA A 79 19.19 -7.49 2.47
N TRP A 80 19.70 -8.39 3.34
CA TRP A 80 18.82 -9.14 4.25
C TRP A 80 18.11 -8.28 5.30
N ARG A 81 18.60 -7.07 5.57
CA ARG A 81 18.00 -6.10 6.51
C ARG A 81 17.04 -5.11 5.85
N TRP A 82 17.01 -5.13 4.53
CA TRP A 82 16.17 -4.22 3.78
C TRP A 82 14.74 -4.72 3.75
N TRP A 83 13.80 -3.80 3.64
CA TRP A 83 12.41 -4.11 3.38
C TRP A 83 12.27 -4.97 2.12
N VAL A 84 11.30 -5.91 2.11
CA VAL A 84 11.12 -6.86 1.01
C VAL A 84 11.00 -6.17 -0.36
N GLN A 85 10.26 -5.06 -0.42
CA GLN A 85 10.11 -4.28 -1.66
C GLN A 85 11.46 -3.72 -2.17
N CYS A 86 12.33 -3.29 -1.27
CA CYS A 86 13.69 -2.90 -1.62
C CYS A 86 14.50 -4.08 -2.15
N ARG A 87 14.45 -5.23 -1.48
CA ARG A 87 15.23 -6.41 -1.91
C ARG A 87 14.89 -6.82 -3.33
N VAL A 88 13.59 -6.93 -3.66
CA VAL A 88 13.13 -7.38 -5.00
C VAL A 88 13.43 -6.38 -6.11
N VAL A 89 13.76 -5.13 -5.80
CA VAL A 89 14.18 -4.12 -6.79
C VAL A 89 15.70 -3.97 -6.81
N TYR A 90 16.30 -3.71 -5.66
CA TYR A 90 17.73 -3.35 -5.60
C TYR A 90 18.67 -4.52 -5.92
N LEU A 91 18.34 -5.77 -5.57
CA LEU A 91 19.18 -6.92 -5.88
C LEU A 91 19.27 -7.17 -7.38
N PRO A 92 18.17 -7.28 -8.15
CA PRO A 92 18.24 -7.43 -9.60
C PRO A 92 18.94 -6.27 -10.29
N VAL A 93 18.64 -5.02 -9.90
CA VAL A 93 19.27 -3.84 -10.49
C VAL A 93 20.77 -3.81 -10.23
N SER A 94 21.21 -4.12 -9.00
CA SER A 94 22.65 -4.18 -8.68
C SER A 94 23.39 -5.26 -9.48
N TYR A 95 22.74 -6.41 -9.73
CA TYR A 95 23.28 -7.47 -10.59
C TYR A 95 23.41 -7.01 -12.04
N LEU A 96 22.35 -6.40 -12.60
CA LEU A 96 22.35 -5.87 -13.98
C LEU A 96 23.45 -4.82 -14.17
N TYR A 97 23.59 -3.92 -13.19
CA TYR A 97 24.62 -2.88 -13.21
C TYR A 97 26.04 -3.45 -13.10
N ALA A 98 26.26 -4.35 -12.14
CA ALA A 98 27.58 -4.94 -11.89
C ALA A 98 28.10 -5.76 -13.09
N ASN A 99 27.19 -6.42 -13.82
CA ASN A 99 27.52 -7.26 -14.97
C ASN A 99 27.33 -6.54 -16.30
N LYS A 100 26.90 -5.27 -16.29
CA LYS A 100 26.62 -4.47 -17.50
C LYS A 100 25.73 -5.24 -18.50
N VAL A 101 24.69 -5.90 -17.96
CA VAL A 101 23.78 -6.70 -18.77
C VAL A 101 23.05 -5.81 -19.76
N THR A 102 23.17 -6.11 -21.05
CA THR A 102 22.51 -5.37 -22.11
C THR A 102 21.81 -6.34 -23.05
N LYS A 103 20.61 -5.97 -23.54
CA LYS A 103 19.95 -6.70 -24.60
C LYS A 103 20.59 -6.32 -25.95
N PRO A 104 20.76 -7.26 -26.90
CA PRO A 104 21.21 -6.95 -28.24
C PRO A 104 20.36 -5.86 -28.89
N LEU A 105 21.01 -4.90 -29.56
CA LEU A 105 20.30 -3.81 -30.24
C LEU A 105 19.46 -4.35 -31.40
N ASN A 106 18.18 -4.15 -31.32
CA ASN A 106 17.25 -4.32 -32.42
C ASN A 106 16.80 -2.95 -32.98
N PRO A 107 16.08 -2.88 -34.09
CA PRO A 107 15.65 -1.62 -34.68
C PRO A 107 14.85 -0.72 -33.71
N LEU A 108 14.01 -1.30 -32.87
CA LEU A 108 13.27 -0.56 -31.85
C LEU A 108 14.19 0.08 -30.81
N LEU A 109 15.18 -0.66 -30.28
CA LEU A 109 16.13 -0.14 -29.32
C LEU A 109 17.04 0.94 -29.92
N GLN A 110 17.35 0.84 -31.22
CA GLN A 110 18.08 1.88 -31.94
C GLN A 110 17.23 3.15 -32.08
N SER A 111 15.96 3.04 -32.46
CA SER A 111 15.03 4.15 -32.50
C SER A 111 14.86 4.81 -31.13
N LEU A 112 14.64 4.02 -30.07
CA LEU A 112 14.55 4.52 -28.69
C LEU A 112 15.80 5.28 -28.26
N ARG A 113 17.01 4.81 -28.57
CA ARG A 113 18.23 5.55 -28.27
C ARG A 113 18.28 6.91 -28.96
N GLN A 114 17.88 7.00 -30.23
CA GLN A 114 17.83 8.26 -30.97
C GLN A 114 16.73 9.22 -30.43
N GLU A 115 15.64 8.66 -29.93
CA GLU A 115 14.52 9.44 -29.39
C GLU A 115 14.79 9.99 -27.98
N ILE A 116 15.40 9.19 -27.13
CA ILE A 116 15.59 9.51 -25.69
C ILE A 116 16.80 10.44 -25.47
N PHE A 117 17.89 10.22 -26.23
CA PHE A 117 19.11 10.97 -26.03
C PHE A 117 19.25 12.11 -27.03
N THR A 118 19.60 13.31 -26.54
CA THR A 118 19.81 14.50 -27.36
C THR A 118 21.15 14.49 -28.13
N ARG A 119 22.00 13.51 -27.83
CA ARG A 119 23.29 13.27 -28.49
C ARG A 119 23.39 11.82 -28.88
N PRO A 120 24.25 11.43 -29.83
CA PRO A 120 24.54 10.03 -30.12
C PRO A 120 24.90 9.29 -28.82
N PHE A 121 24.29 8.13 -28.62
CA PHE A 121 24.42 7.36 -27.35
C PHE A 121 25.91 7.06 -27.04
N GLU A 122 26.71 6.82 -28.06
CA GLU A 122 28.13 6.48 -27.98
C GLU A 122 28.99 7.67 -27.50
N GLU A 123 28.51 8.89 -27.66
CA GLU A 123 29.22 10.11 -27.25
C GLU A 123 28.87 10.54 -25.82
N ILE A 124 27.92 9.85 -25.16
CA ILE A 124 27.46 10.21 -23.83
C ILE A 124 28.39 9.60 -22.79
N ASP A 125 29.08 10.46 -22.03
CA ASP A 125 29.79 10.04 -20.83
C ASP A 125 28.82 10.00 -19.64
N PHE A 126 28.19 8.84 -19.42
CA PHE A 126 27.26 8.63 -18.31
C PHE A 126 27.88 8.84 -16.93
N ASN A 127 29.20 8.78 -16.77
CA ASN A 127 29.85 9.05 -15.50
C ASN A 127 29.73 10.51 -15.06
N ARG A 128 29.51 11.43 -15.99
CA ARG A 128 29.28 12.86 -15.68
C ARG A 128 27.94 13.09 -14.99
N PHE A 129 26.94 12.24 -15.28
CA PHE A 129 25.59 12.38 -14.78
C PHE A 129 25.31 11.50 -13.55
N ARG A 130 26.33 10.82 -13.06
CA ARG A 130 26.26 10.02 -11.86
C ARG A 130 25.96 10.90 -10.64
N ASN A 131 24.89 10.59 -9.88
CA ASN A 131 24.33 11.38 -8.77
C ASN A 131 23.70 12.72 -9.19
N THR A 132 23.22 12.83 -10.41
CA THR A 132 22.36 13.93 -10.83
C THR A 132 20.94 13.42 -10.99
N THR A 133 19.97 14.11 -10.38
CA THR A 133 18.55 13.81 -10.45
C THR A 133 17.83 15.03 -10.97
N ALA A 134 16.82 14.83 -11.81
CA ALA A 134 16.04 15.95 -12.31
C ALA A 134 15.34 16.64 -11.13
N PRO A 135 15.23 17.99 -11.13
CA PRO A 135 14.58 18.72 -10.03
C PRO A 135 13.14 18.27 -9.76
N SER A 136 12.42 17.83 -10.80
CA SER A 136 11.07 17.26 -10.68
C SER A 136 11.01 15.96 -9.90
N ASP A 137 12.09 15.19 -9.90
CA ASP A 137 12.18 13.86 -9.29
C ASP A 137 12.83 13.90 -7.89
N LEU A 138 13.38 15.08 -7.54
CA LEU A 138 14.09 15.28 -6.28
C LEU A 138 13.09 15.49 -5.14
N LYS A 139 12.56 14.42 -4.57
CA LYS A 139 11.70 14.46 -3.38
C LYS A 139 12.52 14.49 -2.09
N LYS A 140 13.68 13.84 -2.10
CA LYS A 140 14.62 13.81 -0.97
C LYS A 140 16.06 14.06 -1.45
N PRO A 141 16.69 15.21 -1.11
CA PRO A 141 18.07 15.46 -1.53
C PRO A 141 19.06 14.53 -0.84
N LEU A 142 20.07 14.09 -1.59
CA LEU A 142 21.17 13.27 -1.05
C LEU A 142 21.87 13.97 0.12
N SER A 143 22.01 13.25 1.22
CA SER A 143 22.74 13.75 2.38
C SER A 143 24.24 13.98 2.06
N PRO A 144 24.94 14.85 2.79
CA PRO A 144 26.39 15.01 2.64
C PRO A 144 27.16 13.69 2.82
N PHE A 145 26.66 12.79 3.67
CA PHE A 145 27.21 11.45 3.86
C PHE A 145 27.12 10.61 2.58
N HIS A 146 25.97 10.59 1.89
CA HIS A 146 25.81 9.88 0.63
C HIS A 146 26.74 10.42 -0.47
N ARG A 147 26.88 11.74 -0.55
CA ARG A 147 27.80 12.35 -1.51
C ARG A 147 29.25 11.93 -1.27
N ALA A 148 29.69 11.92 -0.01
CA ALA A 148 31.02 11.43 0.36
C ALA A 148 31.19 9.93 0.10
N ALA A 149 30.20 9.11 0.49
CA ALA A 149 30.20 7.67 0.24
C ALA A 149 30.27 7.34 -1.25
N ASN A 150 29.54 8.07 -2.10
CA ASN A 150 29.58 7.90 -3.55
C ASN A 150 30.97 8.19 -4.14
N VAL A 151 31.69 9.18 -3.62
CA VAL A 151 33.07 9.46 -4.06
C VAL A 151 33.99 8.31 -3.68
N LEU A 152 33.92 7.82 -2.44
CA LEU A 152 34.73 6.70 -1.96
C LEU A 152 34.42 5.41 -2.73
N LEU A 153 33.15 5.13 -3.02
CA LEU A 153 32.74 3.95 -3.77
C LEU A 153 33.21 3.98 -5.22
N ARG A 154 33.20 5.15 -5.89
CA ARG A 154 33.81 5.31 -7.22
C ARG A 154 35.29 4.98 -7.23
N PHE A 155 36.03 5.47 -6.21
CA PHE A 155 37.43 5.19 -6.07
C PHE A 155 37.69 3.68 -5.86
N TRP A 156 36.91 3.07 -4.97
CA TRP A 156 36.95 1.63 -4.69
C TRP A 156 36.61 0.79 -5.92
N GLU A 157 35.56 1.09 -6.65
CA GLU A 157 35.15 0.38 -7.88
C GLU A 157 36.22 0.47 -8.95
N LYS A 158 36.85 1.64 -9.11
CA LYS A 158 37.80 1.88 -10.20
C LYS A 158 39.19 1.29 -9.91
N TYR A 159 39.64 1.29 -8.66
CA TYR A 159 41.04 1.03 -8.33
C TYR A 159 41.27 -0.14 -7.37
N ILE A 160 40.27 -0.55 -6.58
CA ILE A 160 40.46 -1.50 -5.48
C ILE A 160 39.68 -2.80 -5.67
N ARG A 161 38.48 -2.77 -6.25
CA ARG A 161 37.54 -3.90 -6.29
C ARG A 161 38.17 -5.16 -6.89
N PRO A 162 38.40 -6.24 -6.09
CA PRO A 162 38.96 -7.48 -6.61
C PRO A 162 37.90 -8.28 -7.39
N ASP A 163 38.28 -8.87 -8.51
CA ASP A 163 37.37 -9.66 -9.37
C ASP A 163 36.77 -10.85 -8.66
N TRP A 164 37.49 -11.50 -7.76
CA TRP A 164 36.95 -12.63 -6.99
C TRP A 164 35.81 -12.22 -6.08
N LEU A 165 35.90 -11.02 -5.45
CA LEU A 165 34.84 -10.49 -4.60
C LEU A 165 33.59 -10.12 -5.42
N ALA A 166 33.80 -9.54 -6.60
CA ALA A 166 32.71 -9.24 -7.52
C ALA A 166 32.00 -10.52 -8.00
N LYS A 167 32.75 -11.55 -8.35
CA LYS A 167 32.19 -12.87 -8.74
C LYS A 167 31.40 -13.51 -7.58
N TRP A 168 31.97 -13.52 -6.39
CA TRP A 168 31.31 -14.07 -5.20
C TRP A 168 30.01 -13.31 -4.87
N ALA A 169 30.06 -11.97 -4.87
CA ALA A 169 28.88 -11.13 -4.63
C ALA A 169 27.78 -11.38 -5.68
N ASN A 170 28.14 -11.44 -6.96
CA ASN A 170 27.20 -11.73 -8.04
C ASN A 170 26.55 -13.10 -7.91
N GLN A 171 27.31 -14.15 -7.56
CA GLN A 171 26.76 -15.49 -7.31
C GLN A 171 25.75 -15.47 -6.15
N ARG A 172 26.07 -14.74 -5.07
CA ARG A 172 25.17 -14.61 -3.93
C ARG A 172 23.90 -13.86 -4.26
N VAL A 173 24.01 -12.75 -5.01
CA VAL A 173 22.85 -11.96 -5.48
C VAL A 173 21.96 -12.80 -6.41
N CYS A 174 22.54 -13.53 -7.38
CA CYS A 174 21.79 -14.42 -8.25
C CYS A 174 21.02 -15.49 -7.44
N ALA A 175 21.65 -16.11 -6.45
CA ALA A 175 20.99 -17.11 -5.62
C ALA A 175 19.82 -16.53 -4.84
N LEU A 176 19.92 -15.29 -4.36
CA LEU A 176 18.83 -14.59 -3.68
C LEU A 176 17.70 -14.22 -4.65
N ILE A 177 18.02 -13.73 -5.85
CA ILE A 177 17.02 -13.41 -6.89
C ILE A 177 16.25 -14.67 -7.30
N LEU A 178 16.94 -15.76 -7.60
CA LEU A 178 16.30 -17.03 -7.98
C LEU A 178 15.36 -17.54 -6.88
N ARG A 179 15.77 -17.40 -5.62
CA ARG A 179 14.94 -17.80 -4.48
C ARG A 179 13.67 -16.94 -4.35
N GLU A 180 13.78 -15.63 -4.54
CA GLU A 180 12.63 -14.72 -4.58
C GLU A 180 11.70 -15.02 -5.77
N ASP A 181 12.25 -15.33 -6.94
CA ASP A 181 11.46 -15.73 -8.10
C ASP A 181 10.71 -17.05 -7.86
N GLU A 182 11.36 -18.05 -7.27
CA GLU A 182 10.74 -19.32 -6.89
C GLU A 182 9.62 -19.09 -5.86
N ASN A 183 9.86 -18.30 -4.81
CA ASN A 183 8.90 -18.00 -3.75
C ASN A 183 7.66 -17.23 -4.24
N THR A 184 7.80 -16.44 -5.29
CA THR A 184 6.70 -15.67 -5.90
C THR A 184 6.12 -16.34 -7.14
N SER A 185 6.48 -17.58 -7.45
CA SER A 185 6.09 -18.28 -8.68
C SER A 185 6.30 -17.43 -9.94
N TYR A 186 7.37 -16.64 -9.95
CA TYR A 186 7.75 -15.71 -11.02
C TYR A 186 6.77 -14.55 -11.27
N ASN A 187 5.89 -14.25 -10.30
CA ASN A 187 4.95 -13.13 -10.36
C ASN A 187 5.42 -11.93 -9.53
N CYS A 188 5.29 -10.73 -10.07
CA CYS A 188 5.62 -9.49 -9.36
C CYS A 188 4.44 -8.95 -8.56
N LEU A 189 4.75 -8.24 -7.45
CA LEU A 189 3.80 -7.65 -6.50
C LEU A 189 2.88 -6.61 -7.12
N ALA A 190 1.55 -6.73 -6.92
CA ALA A 190 0.55 -5.71 -7.25
C ALA A 190 -0.68 -5.76 -6.32
N PRO A 191 -1.38 -4.63 -6.03
CA PRO A 191 -2.43 -4.53 -5.01
C PRO A 191 -3.77 -5.15 -5.41
N VAL A 192 -4.54 -5.59 -4.42
CA VAL A 192 -5.88 -6.21 -4.58
C VAL A 192 -6.93 -5.55 -3.70
N ASN A 193 -8.13 -5.33 -4.27
CA ASN A 193 -9.31 -4.78 -3.62
C ASN A 193 -10.34 -5.84 -3.26
N LYS A 194 -11.03 -5.68 -2.12
CA LYS A 194 -12.17 -6.53 -1.71
C LYS A 194 -13.35 -5.68 -1.23
N ALA A 195 -14.52 -5.89 -1.84
CA ALA A 195 -15.80 -5.40 -1.36
C ALA A 195 -16.80 -6.57 -1.26
N LEU A 196 -17.65 -6.57 -0.21
CA LEU A 196 -18.64 -7.61 0.03
C LEU A 196 -20.04 -6.98 0.06
N HIS A 197 -20.93 -7.45 -0.83
CA HIS A 197 -22.36 -7.12 -0.83
C HIS A 197 -23.22 -8.33 -0.47
N MET A 198 -24.15 -8.14 0.46
CA MET A 198 -24.94 -9.21 1.05
C MET A 198 -26.05 -9.80 0.13
N GLU A 199 -26.40 -9.14 -0.96
CA GLU A 199 -27.37 -9.64 -1.94
C GLU A 199 -26.81 -10.72 -2.88
N PHE A 200 -25.51 -11.03 -2.80
CA PHE A 200 -24.83 -11.93 -3.73
C PHE A 200 -24.23 -13.14 -3.01
N ARG A 201 -25.10 -14.05 -2.51
CA ARG A 201 -24.64 -15.29 -1.86
C ARG A 201 -23.62 -16.06 -2.70
N SER A 202 -23.83 -16.18 -4.01
CA SER A 202 -22.88 -16.85 -4.91
C SER A 202 -21.54 -16.13 -4.99
N SER A 203 -21.53 -14.81 -4.95
CA SER A 203 -20.29 -14.01 -4.91
C SER A 203 -19.54 -14.18 -3.60
N LEU A 204 -20.26 -14.25 -2.47
CA LEU A 204 -19.67 -14.51 -1.14
C LEU A 204 -19.10 -15.93 -1.04
N GLU A 205 -19.81 -16.94 -1.57
CA GLU A 205 -19.29 -18.31 -1.64
C GLU A 205 -18.04 -18.40 -2.52
N ASN A 206 -18.02 -17.70 -3.65
CA ASN A 206 -16.84 -17.64 -4.52
C ASN A 206 -15.70 -16.85 -3.88
N ALA A 207 -15.99 -15.78 -3.14
CA ALA A 207 -14.99 -15.05 -2.36
C ALA A 207 -14.38 -15.96 -1.26
N LEU A 208 -15.20 -16.75 -0.57
CA LEU A 208 -14.70 -17.70 0.42
C LEU A 208 -13.84 -18.80 -0.23
N LYS A 209 -14.25 -19.32 -1.39
CA LYS A 209 -13.43 -20.28 -2.17
C LYS A 209 -12.11 -19.64 -2.61
N TYR A 210 -12.13 -18.37 -3.03
CA TYR A 210 -10.91 -17.65 -3.36
C TYR A 210 -9.99 -17.49 -2.14
N LEU A 211 -10.52 -17.16 -0.97
CA LEU A 211 -9.76 -17.12 0.28
C LEU A 211 -9.18 -18.50 0.63
N ASP A 212 -9.94 -19.57 0.39
CA ASP A 212 -9.49 -20.94 0.61
C ASP A 212 -8.26 -21.29 -0.24
N ILE A 213 -8.31 -21.03 -1.54
CA ILE A 213 -7.19 -21.33 -2.46
C ILE A 213 -6.01 -20.38 -2.33
N SER A 214 -6.26 -19.16 -1.86
CA SER A 214 -5.24 -18.10 -1.72
C SER A 214 -4.47 -18.16 -0.42
N GLN A 215 -4.95 -18.89 0.59
CA GLN A 215 -4.25 -19.07 1.85
C GLN A 215 -2.99 -19.92 1.67
N LEU A 216 -1.87 -19.46 2.21
CA LEU A 216 -0.62 -20.22 2.21
C LEU A 216 -0.72 -21.40 3.18
N ARG A 217 -0.39 -22.61 2.69
CA ARG A 217 -0.55 -23.85 3.44
C ARG A 217 0.70 -24.26 4.20
N ASP A 218 1.85 -23.81 3.72
CA ASP A 218 3.16 -24.21 4.20
C ASP A 218 4.04 -22.96 4.41
N ASN A 219 5.05 -23.10 5.25
CA ASN A 219 6.12 -22.11 5.28
C ASN A 219 7.01 -22.36 4.07
N LEU A 220 7.30 -21.28 3.34
CA LEU A 220 8.27 -21.32 2.26
C LEU A 220 9.68 -21.52 2.84
N ASP A 221 10.56 -22.09 2.04
CA ASP A 221 11.99 -22.14 2.35
C ASP A 221 12.58 -20.74 2.12
N ASP A 222 12.25 -19.84 3.04
CA ASP A 222 12.66 -18.45 3.00
C ASP A 222 13.99 -18.27 3.75
N PRO A 223 15.05 -17.81 3.05
CA PRO A 223 16.36 -17.57 3.68
C PRO A 223 16.33 -16.49 4.77
N TYR A 224 15.25 -15.73 4.85
CA TYR A 224 15.03 -14.67 5.84
C TYR A 224 14.18 -15.13 7.03
N GLY A 225 13.64 -16.35 6.99
CA GLY A 225 12.90 -16.97 8.09
C GLY A 225 11.57 -16.29 8.41
N GLN A 226 10.86 -15.83 7.38
CA GLN A 226 9.56 -15.20 7.54
C GLN A 226 8.47 -16.26 7.74
N PRO A 227 7.60 -16.16 8.78
CA PRO A 227 6.47 -17.05 8.95
C PRO A 227 5.41 -16.77 7.89
N GLN A 228 4.85 -17.83 7.29
CA GLN A 228 3.92 -17.68 6.16
C GLN A 228 2.69 -18.57 6.25
N LYS A 229 2.81 -19.73 6.87
CA LYS A 229 1.74 -20.72 6.97
C LYS A 229 0.47 -20.12 7.57
N GLY A 230 -0.66 -20.32 6.91
CA GLY A 230 -1.98 -19.83 7.35
C GLY A 230 -2.30 -18.39 6.97
N GLY A 231 -1.31 -17.59 6.54
CA GLY A 231 -1.54 -16.20 6.15
C GLY A 231 -2.03 -16.05 4.71
N TRP A 232 -2.43 -14.82 4.37
CA TRP A 232 -2.79 -14.43 3.01
C TRP A 232 -1.79 -13.41 2.48
N PRO A 233 -1.34 -13.57 1.23
CA PRO A 233 -0.46 -12.62 0.57
C PRO A 233 -1.22 -11.36 0.12
N PHE A 234 -0.48 -10.33 -0.26
CA PHE A 234 -1.03 -9.06 -0.70
C PHE A 234 -1.90 -9.17 -1.97
N SER A 235 -1.57 -10.08 -2.86
CA SER A 235 -2.20 -10.19 -4.18
C SER A 235 -2.75 -11.61 -4.38
N THR A 236 -2.09 -12.41 -5.20
CA THR A 236 -2.43 -13.82 -5.42
C THR A 236 -1.56 -14.72 -4.56
N LYS A 237 -1.92 -16.00 -4.45
CA LYS A 237 -1.13 -17.01 -3.75
C LYS A 237 0.34 -17.03 -4.22
N ASP A 238 0.55 -16.82 -5.52
CA ASP A 238 1.87 -16.85 -6.14
C ASP A 238 2.76 -15.66 -5.76
N ASN A 239 2.19 -14.63 -5.11
CA ASN A 239 2.97 -13.56 -4.50
C ASN A 239 3.91 -14.06 -3.39
N GLY A 240 3.54 -15.13 -2.71
CA GLY A 240 4.38 -15.90 -1.80
C GLY A 240 4.66 -15.27 -0.44
N TYR A 241 4.43 -13.97 -0.26
CA TYR A 241 4.69 -13.27 1.01
C TYR A 241 3.40 -12.92 1.74
N VAL A 242 3.31 -13.35 3.00
CA VAL A 242 2.24 -12.92 3.90
C VAL A 242 2.38 -11.44 4.20
N VAL A 243 1.26 -10.74 4.18
CA VAL A 243 1.15 -9.36 4.66
C VAL A 243 0.23 -9.34 5.86
N SER A 244 0.64 -8.71 6.94
CA SER A 244 -0.04 -8.81 8.23
C SER A 244 -1.49 -8.32 8.19
N ASP A 245 -1.75 -7.20 7.51
CA ASP A 245 -3.10 -6.66 7.31
C ASP A 245 -3.94 -7.53 6.36
N CYS A 246 -3.36 -8.03 5.26
CA CYS A 246 -4.06 -8.94 4.35
C CYS A 246 -4.42 -10.25 5.04
N ALA A 247 -3.52 -10.81 5.84
CA ALA A 247 -3.79 -12.01 6.64
C ALA A 247 -4.86 -11.74 7.70
N ALA A 248 -4.82 -10.58 8.36
CA ALA A 248 -5.83 -10.16 9.33
C ALA A 248 -7.20 -9.95 8.68
N GLU A 249 -7.28 -9.26 7.54
CA GLU A 249 -8.53 -9.06 6.79
C GLU A 249 -9.08 -10.38 6.22
N GLY A 250 -8.19 -11.27 5.76
CA GLY A 250 -8.54 -12.63 5.36
C GLY A 250 -9.16 -13.42 6.50
N LEU A 251 -8.49 -13.48 7.65
CA LEU A 251 -8.99 -14.13 8.87
C LEU A 251 -10.35 -13.54 9.29
N LYS A 252 -10.46 -12.24 9.37
CA LYS A 252 -11.70 -11.53 9.72
C LYS A 252 -12.83 -11.86 8.75
N THR A 253 -12.56 -11.84 7.44
CA THR A 253 -13.56 -12.15 6.42
C THR A 253 -14.05 -13.59 6.53
N VAL A 254 -13.16 -14.56 6.74
CA VAL A 254 -13.53 -15.96 6.93
C VAL A 254 -14.41 -16.14 8.17
N LEU A 255 -14.03 -15.53 9.29
CA LEU A 255 -14.82 -15.57 10.53
C LEU A 255 -16.20 -14.95 10.35
N MET A 256 -16.28 -13.80 9.67
CA MET A 256 -17.57 -13.16 9.37
C MET A 256 -18.45 -14.06 8.48
N LEU A 257 -17.91 -14.69 7.45
CA LEU A 257 -18.65 -15.53 6.54
C LEU A 257 -19.04 -16.88 7.17
N GLN A 258 -18.13 -17.55 7.85
CA GLN A 258 -18.35 -18.91 8.36
C GLN A 258 -19.04 -18.95 9.74
N GLU A 259 -18.83 -17.92 10.58
CA GLU A 259 -19.29 -17.92 11.97
C GLU A 259 -20.40 -16.89 12.23
N GLU A 260 -20.31 -15.69 11.65
CA GLU A 260 -21.28 -14.62 11.89
C GLU A 260 -22.45 -14.68 10.90
N CYS A 261 -22.20 -14.88 9.60
CA CYS A 261 -23.26 -14.95 8.59
C CYS A 261 -24.22 -16.11 8.80
N THR A 262 -23.77 -17.22 9.40
CA THR A 262 -24.63 -18.36 9.73
C THR A 262 -25.76 -18.02 10.70
N LYS A 263 -25.60 -16.94 11.48
CA LYS A 263 -26.63 -16.42 12.39
C LYS A 263 -27.73 -15.62 11.67
N LEU A 264 -27.51 -15.27 10.41
CA LEU A 264 -28.46 -14.51 9.60
C LEU A 264 -29.34 -15.45 8.76
N THR A 265 -30.64 -15.18 8.72
CA THR A 265 -31.65 -16.06 8.09
C THR A 265 -31.35 -16.40 6.63
N PHE A 266 -30.76 -15.45 5.88
CA PHE A 266 -30.40 -15.63 4.46
C PHE A 266 -29.04 -16.32 4.24
N CYS A 267 -28.26 -16.53 5.30
CA CYS A 267 -26.97 -17.22 5.27
C CYS A 267 -26.95 -18.52 6.12
N SER A 268 -28.08 -19.03 6.54
CA SER A 268 -28.22 -20.12 7.53
C SER A 268 -27.49 -21.42 7.18
N ASN A 269 -27.02 -21.61 5.95
CA ASN A 269 -26.26 -22.79 5.51
C ASN A 269 -25.01 -22.38 4.73
N PHE A 270 -24.30 -21.34 5.19
CA PHE A 270 -23.06 -20.92 4.53
C PHE A 270 -21.98 -21.99 4.76
N PRO A 271 -21.23 -22.42 3.72
CA PRO A 271 -20.32 -23.53 3.85
C PRO A 271 -19.09 -23.18 4.71
N LYS A 272 -18.70 -24.08 5.62
CA LYS A 272 -17.43 -23.99 6.35
C LYS A 272 -16.35 -24.69 5.54
N ILE A 273 -15.64 -23.94 4.69
CA ILE A 273 -14.62 -24.47 3.77
C ILE A 273 -13.23 -24.44 4.42
N ILE A 274 -12.91 -23.38 5.17
CA ILE A 274 -11.62 -23.22 5.84
C ILE A 274 -11.75 -23.78 7.26
N SER A 275 -10.92 -24.78 7.59
CA SER A 275 -10.95 -25.46 8.89
C SER A 275 -10.40 -24.57 10.02
N ASP A 276 -10.76 -24.91 11.25
CA ASP A 276 -10.29 -24.20 12.45
C ASP A 276 -8.75 -24.24 12.57
N ASP A 277 -8.13 -25.38 12.26
CA ASP A 277 -6.66 -25.52 12.29
C ASP A 277 -5.97 -24.49 11.37
N ARG A 278 -6.57 -24.21 10.22
CA ARG A 278 -6.05 -23.23 9.28
C ARG A 278 -6.23 -21.80 9.77
N LEU A 279 -7.28 -21.53 10.55
CA LEU A 279 -7.43 -20.25 11.24
C LEU A 279 -6.43 -20.11 12.38
N TYR A 280 -6.12 -21.23 13.07
CA TYR A 280 -5.06 -21.28 14.09
C TYR A 280 -3.68 -20.99 13.48
N ASP A 281 -3.35 -21.61 12.35
CA ASP A 281 -2.11 -21.32 11.62
C ASP A 281 -1.99 -19.81 11.28
N CYS A 282 -3.09 -19.18 10.88
CA CYS A 282 -3.09 -17.74 10.59
C CYS A 282 -2.82 -16.91 11.86
N VAL A 283 -3.48 -17.24 12.96
CA VAL A 283 -3.25 -16.55 14.24
C VAL A 283 -1.81 -16.73 14.71
N ASP A 284 -1.25 -17.93 14.57
CA ASP A 284 0.14 -18.21 14.93
C ASP A 284 1.10 -17.34 14.13
N THR A 285 0.88 -17.23 12.83
CA THR A 285 1.67 -16.36 11.95
C THR A 285 1.52 -14.88 12.34
N LEU A 286 0.30 -14.39 12.60
CA LEU A 286 0.09 -13.01 13.04
C LEU A 286 0.80 -12.72 14.36
N LEU A 287 0.73 -13.61 15.34
CA LEU A 287 1.44 -13.43 16.62
C LEU A 287 2.96 -13.36 16.45
N LEU A 288 3.52 -14.12 15.49
CA LEU A 288 4.95 -14.06 15.17
C LEU A 288 5.37 -12.77 14.47
N LEU A 289 4.46 -12.08 13.77
CA LEU A 289 4.75 -10.84 13.05
C LEU A 289 4.76 -9.59 13.94
N GLN A 290 4.37 -9.67 15.23
CA GLN A 290 4.36 -8.52 16.12
C GLN A 290 5.78 -8.02 16.41
N ASN A 291 6.01 -6.73 16.20
CA ASN A 291 7.26 -6.06 16.54
C ASN A 291 7.50 -5.94 18.04
N SER A 292 8.75 -5.74 18.44
CA SER A 292 9.13 -5.56 19.85
C SER A 292 8.42 -4.36 20.50
N GLY A 293 8.14 -3.28 19.74
CA GLY A 293 7.38 -2.11 20.16
C GLY A 293 5.88 -2.35 20.34
N GLY A 294 5.33 -3.47 19.87
CA GLY A 294 3.91 -3.83 19.95
C GLY A 294 3.12 -3.62 18.68
N GLY A 295 3.55 -2.78 17.75
CA GLY A 295 2.92 -2.60 16.44
C GLY A 295 3.19 -3.73 15.47
N PHE A 296 2.54 -3.69 14.31
CA PHE A 296 2.71 -4.64 13.23
C PHE A 296 3.18 -3.93 11.96
N SER A 297 4.15 -4.56 11.31
CA SER A 297 4.63 -4.18 9.98
C SER A 297 3.81 -4.86 8.89
N SER A 298 4.06 -4.51 7.63
CA SER A 298 3.35 -5.14 6.51
C SER A 298 3.82 -6.57 6.26
N TYR A 299 5.05 -6.76 5.82
CA TYR A 299 5.53 -8.08 5.37
C TYR A 299 6.30 -8.86 6.43
N GLU A 300 7.09 -8.22 7.25
CA GLU A 300 7.97 -8.87 8.21
C GLU A 300 8.22 -7.97 9.42
N ARG A 301 8.73 -8.54 10.49
CA ARG A 301 9.14 -7.72 11.64
C ARG A 301 10.29 -6.80 11.27
N SER A 302 10.30 -5.61 11.84
CA SER A 302 11.44 -4.71 11.71
C SER A 302 12.71 -5.37 12.24
N ARG A 303 13.72 -5.52 11.38
CA ARG A 303 14.99 -6.21 11.67
C ARG A 303 16.17 -5.26 11.81
N ALA A 304 15.95 -3.97 11.53
CA ALA A 304 17.02 -2.99 11.55
C ALA A 304 16.59 -1.70 12.23
N SER A 305 17.56 -0.94 12.68
CA SER A 305 17.34 0.43 13.14
C SER A 305 16.99 1.34 11.94
N THR A 306 16.13 2.33 12.17
CA THR A 306 15.82 3.42 11.24
C THR A 306 17.06 4.20 10.79
N MET A 307 18.18 4.07 11.50
CA MET A 307 19.47 4.59 11.02
C MET A 307 19.87 4.03 9.66
N LEU A 308 19.35 2.87 9.24
CA LEU A 308 19.59 2.32 7.91
C LEU A 308 19.03 3.20 6.80
N GLU A 309 18.04 4.05 7.09
CA GLU A 309 17.50 5.03 6.14
C GLU A 309 18.53 6.10 5.71
N TYR A 310 19.58 6.31 6.51
CA TYR A 310 20.71 7.14 6.05
C TYR A 310 21.46 6.53 4.86
N LEU A 311 21.23 5.25 4.57
CA LEU A 311 21.78 4.55 3.41
C LEU A 311 20.78 4.48 2.24
N ASN A 312 19.61 5.07 2.37
CA ASN A 312 18.65 5.14 1.27
C ASN A 312 19.21 6.01 0.15
N ALA A 313 19.53 5.36 -0.95
CA ALA A 313 20.06 6.03 -2.15
C ALA A 313 18.94 6.53 -3.09
N SER A 314 17.68 6.19 -2.81
CA SER A 314 16.55 6.69 -3.60
C SER A 314 16.29 8.15 -3.30
N GLU A 315 16.15 8.96 -4.34
CA GLU A 315 15.75 10.36 -4.27
C GLU A 315 14.24 10.53 -4.55
N ILE A 316 13.58 9.45 -4.94
CA ILE A 316 12.14 9.41 -5.26
C ILE A 316 11.33 8.87 -4.08
N PHE A 317 11.83 7.80 -3.42
CA PHE A 317 11.14 7.12 -2.34
C PHE A 317 11.84 7.36 -1.00
N ASP A 318 11.06 7.78 -0.02
CA ASP A 318 11.52 7.87 1.36
C ASP A 318 11.13 6.61 2.16
N ARG A 319 11.82 6.34 3.27
CA ARG A 319 11.50 5.26 4.22
C ARG A 319 11.30 3.89 3.60
N ILE A 320 12.26 3.47 2.75
CA ILE A 320 12.21 2.19 2.06
C ILE A 320 13.28 1.18 2.48
N MET A 321 14.22 1.57 3.34
CA MET A 321 15.33 0.69 3.70
C MET A 321 14.97 -0.32 4.79
N VAL A 322 14.04 0.03 5.67
CA VAL A 322 13.60 -0.82 6.77
C VAL A 322 12.08 -0.97 6.80
N GLU A 323 11.63 -2.05 7.41
CA GLU A 323 10.21 -2.25 7.70
C GLU A 323 9.82 -1.44 8.93
N TYR A 324 8.64 -0.80 8.90
CA TYR A 324 8.07 -0.01 9.98
C TYR A 324 6.83 -0.70 10.56
N SER A 325 6.43 -0.31 11.76
CA SER A 325 5.07 -0.60 12.23
C SER A 325 4.12 0.45 11.67
N TYR A 326 2.94 0.00 11.25
CA TYR A 326 1.92 0.86 10.61
C TYR A 326 0.62 0.85 11.42
N PRO A 327 -0.05 1.99 11.60
CA PRO A 327 -1.34 2.06 12.28
C PRO A 327 -2.38 1.14 11.64
N GLU A 328 -2.42 1.08 10.29
CA GLU A 328 -3.35 0.25 9.52
C GLU A 328 -3.12 -1.23 9.78
N CYS A 329 -1.88 -1.70 9.63
CA CYS A 329 -1.54 -3.11 9.86
C CYS A 329 -1.82 -3.52 11.31
N SER A 330 -1.44 -2.65 12.27
CA SER A 330 -1.68 -2.90 13.70
C SER A 330 -3.17 -2.94 14.03
N ALA A 331 -3.96 -2.02 13.46
CA ALA A 331 -5.41 -1.99 13.63
C ALA A 331 -6.09 -3.20 12.99
N ALA A 332 -5.69 -3.60 11.78
CA ALA A 332 -6.23 -4.78 11.12
C ALA A 332 -6.01 -6.05 11.96
N VAL A 333 -4.79 -6.24 12.51
CA VAL A 333 -4.49 -7.39 13.37
C VAL A 333 -5.28 -7.33 14.68
N VAL A 334 -5.38 -6.16 15.33
CA VAL A 334 -6.22 -6.00 16.55
C VAL A 334 -7.67 -6.40 16.26
N THR A 335 -8.24 -5.93 15.14
CA THR A 335 -9.64 -6.25 14.79
C THR A 335 -9.84 -7.73 14.51
N ALA A 336 -8.93 -8.36 13.78
CA ALA A 336 -9.00 -9.78 13.45
C ALA A 336 -8.83 -10.68 14.69
N LEU A 337 -7.80 -10.43 15.50
CA LEU A 337 -7.56 -11.18 16.74
C LEU A 337 -8.69 -11.01 17.75
N SER A 338 -9.28 -9.80 17.87
CA SER A 338 -10.42 -9.55 18.73
C SER A 338 -11.66 -10.34 18.28
N LEU A 339 -11.92 -10.42 16.97
CA LEU A 339 -12.99 -11.23 16.43
C LEU A 339 -12.71 -12.72 16.64
N PHE A 340 -11.50 -13.17 16.31
CA PHE A 340 -11.08 -14.56 16.53
C PHE A 340 -11.25 -14.99 17.99
N ARG A 341 -10.83 -14.15 18.92
CA ARG A 341 -10.92 -14.39 20.37
C ARG A 341 -12.36 -14.62 20.87
N ARG A 342 -13.37 -14.03 20.20
CA ARG A 342 -14.79 -14.25 20.52
C ARG A 342 -15.27 -15.64 20.09
N HIS A 343 -14.78 -16.14 18.95
CA HIS A 343 -15.16 -17.45 18.40
C HIS A 343 -14.34 -18.59 18.98
N PHE A 344 -13.08 -18.35 19.29
CA PHE A 344 -12.11 -19.34 19.82
C PHE A 344 -11.53 -18.88 21.16
N PRO A 345 -12.34 -18.85 22.24
CA PRO A 345 -11.94 -18.23 23.51
C PRO A 345 -10.81 -18.96 24.26
N VAL A 346 -10.47 -20.20 23.86
CA VAL A 346 -9.45 -21.01 24.53
C VAL A 346 -8.10 -20.96 23.81
N TYR A 347 -8.11 -20.85 22.47
CA TYR A 347 -6.89 -20.94 21.68
C TYR A 347 -5.93 -19.77 21.94
N ARG A 348 -4.77 -20.07 22.50
CA ARG A 348 -3.67 -19.11 22.82
C ARG A 348 -4.16 -17.78 23.44
N SER A 349 -5.22 -17.86 24.23
CA SER A 349 -5.95 -16.67 24.72
C SER A 349 -5.06 -15.62 25.37
N SER A 350 -4.17 -16.04 26.28
CA SER A 350 -3.26 -15.12 26.99
C SER A 350 -2.24 -14.44 26.06
N GLU A 351 -1.82 -15.10 24.99
CA GLU A 351 -0.90 -14.53 24.01
C GLU A 351 -1.61 -13.55 23.10
N ILE A 352 -2.82 -13.89 22.66
CA ILE A 352 -3.69 -13.03 21.86
C ILE A 352 -4.04 -11.75 22.64
N ASP A 353 -4.50 -11.89 23.89
CA ASP A 353 -4.87 -10.74 24.73
C ASP A 353 -3.67 -9.82 24.97
N ARG A 354 -2.48 -10.39 25.19
CA ARG A 354 -1.23 -9.64 25.31
C ARG A 354 -0.84 -8.94 24.02
N ALA A 355 -0.98 -9.60 22.88
CA ALA A 355 -0.66 -9.03 21.58
C ALA A 355 -1.59 -7.86 21.24
N ILE A 356 -2.90 -8.01 21.49
CA ILE A 356 -3.89 -6.93 21.34
C ILE A 356 -3.52 -5.76 22.24
N GLY A 357 -3.27 -5.98 23.54
CA GLY A 357 -2.95 -4.92 24.48
C GLY A 357 -1.69 -4.14 24.08
N ARG A 358 -0.64 -4.83 23.63
CA ARG A 358 0.58 -4.18 23.14
C ARG A 358 0.33 -3.38 21.86
N ALA A 359 -0.45 -3.89 20.92
CA ALA A 359 -0.76 -3.19 19.68
C ALA A 359 -1.62 -1.95 19.92
N VAL A 360 -2.61 -2.02 20.82
CA VAL A 360 -3.44 -0.88 21.21
C VAL A 360 -2.59 0.21 21.89
N ASN A 361 -1.70 -0.16 22.80
CA ASN A 361 -0.80 0.80 23.43
C ASN A 361 0.12 1.48 22.41
N TRP A 362 0.64 0.71 21.46
CA TRP A 362 1.45 1.25 20.36
C TRP A 362 0.63 2.19 19.47
N ILE A 363 -0.59 1.82 19.06
CA ILE A 363 -1.48 2.69 18.26
C ILE A 363 -1.70 4.02 18.98
N ILE A 364 -2.01 3.99 20.28
CA ILE A 364 -2.23 5.22 21.05
C ILE A 364 -0.96 6.07 21.12
N SER A 365 0.23 5.46 21.25
CA SER A 365 1.50 6.19 21.31
C SER A 365 1.88 6.87 20.00
N GLU A 366 1.38 6.38 18.85
CA GLU A 366 1.62 6.95 17.52
C GLU A 366 0.68 8.10 17.17
N GLN A 367 -0.28 8.44 18.05
CA GLN A 367 -1.19 9.56 17.80
C GLN A 367 -0.42 10.87 17.70
N ARG A 368 -0.59 11.58 16.61
CA ARG A 368 0.06 12.87 16.36
C ARG A 368 -0.55 14.00 17.21
N PRO A 369 0.18 15.11 17.44
CA PRO A 369 -0.32 16.24 18.24
C PRO A 369 -1.65 16.83 17.73
N ASN A 370 -1.93 16.74 16.43
CA ASN A 370 -3.19 17.19 15.83
C ASN A 370 -4.38 16.30 16.19
N GLY A 371 -4.15 15.13 16.81
CA GLY A 371 -5.17 14.14 17.20
C GLY A 371 -5.39 13.02 16.19
N GLY A 372 -4.75 13.07 15.02
CA GLY A 372 -4.82 12.03 13.99
C GLY A 372 -3.68 11.02 14.06
N TRP A 373 -3.73 10.03 13.15
CA TRP A 373 -2.64 9.10 12.86
C TRP A 373 -2.19 9.29 11.43
N TYR A 374 -0.91 9.12 11.19
CA TYR A 374 -0.34 9.20 9.85
C TYR A 374 -0.55 7.88 9.11
N GLY A 375 -1.23 7.92 7.95
CA GLY A 375 -1.48 6.78 7.08
C GLY A 375 -0.34 6.51 6.12
N SER A 376 0.01 5.24 5.94
CA SER A 376 1.10 4.81 5.05
C SER A 376 0.61 4.21 3.74
N TRP A 377 -0.66 3.76 3.68
CA TRP A 377 -1.24 3.08 2.52
C TRP A 377 -2.44 3.81 1.91
N GLY A 378 -2.91 4.85 2.55
CA GLY A 378 -3.99 5.72 2.06
C GLY A 378 -3.77 7.17 2.44
N VAL A 379 -4.47 8.08 1.76
CA VAL A 379 -4.43 9.54 1.99
C VAL A 379 -5.31 9.91 3.16
N CYS A 380 -4.80 10.46 4.15
CA CYS A 380 -3.61 10.13 4.92
C CYS A 380 -4.06 10.01 6.37
N PHE A 381 -4.33 11.16 7.05
CA PHE A 381 -4.82 11.18 8.42
C PHE A 381 -6.26 10.67 8.52
N THR A 382 -7.15 11.11 7.61
CA THR A 382 -8.56 10.67 7.58
C THR A 382 -8.69 9.17 7.33
N TYR A 383 -7.79 8.60 6.54
CA TYR A 383 -7.70 7.17 6.31
C TYR A 383 -7.22 6.41 7.56
N ALA A 384 -6.07 6.78 8.12
CA ALA A 384 -5.47 6.07 9.24
C ALA A 384 -6.32 6.15 10.53
N LEU A 385 -6.96 7.30 10.77
CA LEU A 385 -7.80 7.46 11.96
C LEU A 385 -9.01 6.54 11.96
N LEU A 386 -9.60 6.20 10.79
CA LEU A 386 -10.67 5.22 10.73
C LEU A 386 -10.22 3.88 11.30
N PHE A 387 -9.09 3.36 10.83
CA PHE A 387 -8.60 2.04 11.28
C PHE A 387 -8.19 2.06 12.75
N ALA A 388 -7.50 3.12 13.18
CA ALA A 388 -7.13 3.27 14.59
C ALA A 388 -8.37 3.27 15.50
N ILE A 389 -9.38 4.10 15.19
CA ILE A 389 -10.59 4.19 16.00
C ILE A 389 -11.41 2.89 15.96
N GLN A 390 -11.49 2.23 14.81
CA GLN A 390 -12.15 0.93 14.69
C GLN A 390 -11.50 -0.11 15.62
N SER A 391 -10.18 -0.14 15.71
CA SER A 391 -9.48 -1.06 16.60
C SER A 391 -9.70 -0.70 18.07
N LEU A 392 -9.73 0.58 18.41
CA LEU A 392 -9.95 1.09 19.78
C LEU A 392 -11.38 0.79 20.26
N GLU A 393 -12.40 0.90 19.41
CA GLU A 393 -13.80 0.51 19.73
C GLU A 393 -13.87 -0.93 20.25
N LEU A 394 -13.15 -1.87 19.59
CA LEU A 394 -13.20 -3.29 19.94
C LEU A 394 -12.63 -3.63 21.32
N VAL A 395 -11.79 -2.75 21.86
CA VAL A 395 -11.26 -2.85 23.22
C VAL A 395 -11.96 -1.91 24.21
N GLY A 396 -13.15 -1.39 23.84
CA GLY A 396 -13.99 -0.57 24.70
C GLY A 396 -13.57 0.89 24.83
N GLN A 397 -12.64 1.36 23.97
CA GLN A 397 -12.24 2.77 23.95
C GLN A 397 -13.14 3.56 23.00
N THR A 398 -13.93 4.45 23.54
CA THR A 398 -14.91 5.28 22.83
C THR A 398 -14.72 6.76 23.17
N TRP A 399 -15.54 7.63 22.59
CA TRP A 399 -15.58 9.06 22.93
C TRP A 399 -15.69 9.30 24.45
N GLN A 400 -16.47 8.50 25.17
CA GLN A 400 -16.67 8.67 26.60
C GLN A 400 -15.44 8.25 27.42
N SER A 401 -14.75 7.18 27.01
CA SER A 401 -13.74 6.52 27.83
C SER A 401 -12.28 6.86 27.45
N SER A 402 -12.01 7.42 26.24
CA SER A 402 -10.65 7.56 25.71
C SER A 402 -10.29 8.97 25.27
N ASP A 403 -9.18 9.51 25.77
CA ASP A 403 -8.63 10.79 25.33
C ASP A 403 -8.16 10.74 23.88
N ALA A 404 -7.58 9.63 23.43
CA ALA A 404 -7.15 9.45 22.07
C ALA A 404 -8.33 9.55 21.09
N VAL A 405 -9.46 8.90 21.42
CA VAL A 405 -10.69 8.97 20.63
C VAL A 405 -11.26 10.39 20.63
N ARG A 406 -11.25 11.10 21.77
CA ARG A 406 -11.71 12.50 21.85
C ARG A 406 -10.88 13.42 20.96
N LYS A 407 -9.54 13.34 21.03
CA LYS A 407 -8.64 14.17 20.21
C LYS A 407 -8.87 13.93 18.72
N CYS A 408 -9.02 12.67 18.31
CA CYS A 408 -9.33 12.31 16.93
C CYS A 408 -10.67 12.89 16.46
N SER A 409 -11.74 12.74 17.27
CA SER A 409 -13.04 13.30 16.95
C SER A 409 -12.99 14.83 16.84
N GLN A 410 -12.21 15.49 17.69
CA GLN A 410 -11.99 16.95 17.60
C GLN A 410 -11.28 17.36 16.30
N LEU A 411 -10.32 16.55 15.81
CA LEU A 411 -9.71 16.79 14.50
C LEU A 411 -10.79 16.75 13.41
N LEU A 412 -11.62 15.71 13.39
CA LEU A 412 -12.70 15.58 12.41
C LEU A 412 -13.71 16.73 12.49
N LEU A 413 -14.08 17.18 13.69
CA LEU A 413 -14.96 18.32 13.85
C LEU A 413 -14.38 19.63 13.25
N ARG A 414 -13.10 19.87 13.47
CA ARG A 414 -12.41 21.06 12.94
C ARG A 414 -12.24 21.05 11.42
N THR A 415 -12.22 19.87 10.82
CA THR A 415 -11.94 19.69 9.39
C THR A 415 -13.18 19.38 8.57
N GLN A 416 -14.36 19.28 9.19
CA GLN A 416 -15.64 19.21 8.47
C GLN A 416 -15.90 20.55 7.74
N LYS A 417 -16.20 20.48 6.45
CA LYS A 417 -16.45 21.66 5.62
C LYS A 417 -17.94 22.08 5.70
N ASP A 418 -18.23 23.28 5.19
CA ASP A 418 -19.57 23.86 5.22
C ASP A 418 -20.60 23.02 4.46
N ASP A 419 -20.19 22.29 3.42
CA ASP A 419 -21.03 21.34 2.68
C ASP A 419 -21.32 20.05 3.45
N GLY A 420 -20.72 19.90 4.63
CA GLY A 420 -20.88 18.73 5.52
C GLY A 420 -19.90 17.60 5.25
N GLY A 421 -19.09 17.69 4.20
CA GLY A 421 -18.10 16.67 3.85
C GLY A 421 -16.72 16.90 4.44
N TRP A 422 -15.79 16.01 4.12
CA TRP A 422 -14.36 16.10 4.40
C TRP A 422 -13.56 15.89 3.14
N GLY A 423 -12.41 16.55 3.06
CA GLY A 423 -11.45 16.35 1.99
C GLY A 423 -10.04 16.59 2.49
N GLU A 424 -9.15 15.66 2.17
CA GLU A 424 -7.75 15.71 2.52
C GLU A 424 -6.89 15.65 1.25
N HIS A 425 -5.92 16.54 1.15
CA HIS A 425 -5.04 16.63 0.00
C HIS A 425 -3.89 15.62 0.12
N TYR A 426 -3.49 15.00 -0.98
CA TYR A 426 -2.45 13.97 -1.00
C TYR A 426 -1.09 14.46 -0.47
N SER A 427 -0.80 15.76 -0.54
CA SER A 427 0.42 16.32 0.06
C SER A 427 0.50 16.14 1.58
N SER A 428 -0.61 15.78 2.25
CA SER A 428 -0.55 15.31 3.64
C SER A 428 0.40 14.12 3.81
N CYS A 429 0.50 13.25 2.79
CA CYS A 429 1.41 12.11 2.80
C CYS A 429 2.88 12.53 2.67
N GLU A 430 3.16 13.50 1.80
CA GLU A 430 4.52 13.99 1.55
C GLU A 430 5.06 14.83 2.73
N LEU A 431 4.19 15.67 3.32
CA LEU A 431 4.56 16.63 4.37
C LEU A 431 4.39 16.07 5.79
N GLU A 432 3.73 14.94 5.94
CA GLU A 432 3.34 14.34 7.24
C GLU A 432 2.50 15.29 8.13
N GLU A 433 1.78 16.20 7.52
CA GLU A 433 0.87 17.14 8.16
C GLU A 433 -0.49 17.10 7.48
N TYR A 434 -1.57 17.31 8.23
CA TYR A 434 -2.92 17.34 7.67
C TYR A 434 -3.09 18.57 6.78
N ILE A 435 -3.27 18.36 5.50
CA ILE A 435 -3.56 19.41 4.51
C ILE A 435 -4.99 19.22 4.01
N GLN A 436 -5.83 20.20 4.27
CA GLN A 436 -7.22 20.15 3.84
C GLN A 436 -7.33 20.35 2.33
N HIS A 437 -8.07 19.48 1.64
CA HIS A 437 -8.37 19.66 0.22
C HIS A 437 -9.36 20.81 0.00
N GLU A 438 -9.32 21.47 -1.17
CA GLU A 438 -10.24 22.56 -1.50
C GLU A 438 -11.70 22.09 -1.56
N GLN A 439 -11.94 20.87 -2.00
CA GLN A 439 -13.28 20.27 -2.10
C GLN A 439 -13.43 19.10 -1.11
N SER A 440 -14.66 18.85 -0.69
CA SER A 440 -14.99 17.61 -0.01
C SER A 440 -14.98 16.43 -0.97
N GLN A 441 -14.54 15.28 -0.49
CA GLN A 441 -14.39 14.05 -1.26
C GLN A 441 -15.27 12.94 -0.64
N VAL A 442 -15.95 12.17 -1.48
CA VAL A 442 -16.90 11.13 -1.04
C VAL A 442 -16.20 10.06 -0.18
N VAL A 443 -15.00 9.63 -0.57
CA VAL A 443 -14.25 8.61 0.16
C VAL A 443 -13.76 9.13 1.50
N ASN A 444 -13.14 10.30 1.54
CA ASN A 444 -12.69 10.94 2.77
C ASN A 444 -13.86 11.21 3.73
N THR A 445 -15.00 11.66 3.19
CA THR A 445 -16.23 11.86 3.98
C THR A 445 -16.73 10.53 4.56
N SER A 446 -16.65 9.44 3.80
CA SER A 446 -17.04 8.11 4.28
C SER A 446 -16.12 7.64 5.41
N TRP A 447 -14.82 7.81 5.29
CA TRP A 447 -13.86 7.47 6.35
C TRP A 447 -14.10 8.28 7.63
N ALA A 448 -14.29 9.60 7.50
CA ALA A 448 -14.59 10.46 8.64
C ALA A 448 -15.87 10.06 9.37
N CYS A 449 -16.96 9.84 8.64
CA CYS A 449 -18.24 9.40 9.22
C CYS A 449 -18.11 8.01 9.88
N LEU A 450 -17.44 7.05 9.26
CA LEU A 450 -17.17 5.74 9.84
C LEU A 450 -16.39 5.86 11.15
N ALA A 451 -15.34 6.67 11.17
CA ALA A 451 -14.53 6.90 12.37
C ALA A 451 -15.35 7.52 13.51
N LEU A 452 -16.19 8.52 13.24
CA LEU A 452 -17.08 9.12 14.24
C LEU A 452 -18.11 8.11 14.78
N MET A 453 -18.63 7.23 13.92
CA MET A 453 -19.53 6.16 14.36
C MET A 453 -18.81 5.10 15.21
N HIS A 454 -17.60 4.71 14.86
CA HIS A 454 -16.77 3.81 15.67
C HIS A 454 -16.38 4.45 17.00
N ALA A 455 -16.12 5.76 17.02
CA ALA A 455 -15.89 6.53 18.23
C ALA A 455 -17.11 6.57 19.17
N GLN A 456 -18.30 6.18 18.70
CA GLN A 456 -19.60 6.39 19.35
C GLN A 456 -19.81 7.88 19.68
N PHE A 457 -19.45 8.74 18.72
CA PHE A 457 -19.53 10.17 18.88
C PHE A 457 -21.01 10.61 19.04
N PRO A 458 -21.35 11.41 20.05
CA PRO A 458 -22.76 11.62 20.42
C PRO A 458 -23.55 12.54 19.47
N ASP A 459 -22.85 13.48 18.79
CA ASP A 459 -23.53 14.43 17.91
C ASP A 459 -23.85 13.78 16.55
N LYS A 460 -25.12 13.38 16.40
CA LYS A 460 -25.64 12.76 15.17
C LYS A 460 -25.64 13.71 13.97
N ASP A 461 -25.72 15.02 14.20
CA ASP A 461 -25.93 15.98 13.10
C ASP A 461 -24.65 16.20 12.31
N VAL A 462 -23.49 16.09 12.94
CA VAL A 462 -22.17 16.05 12.27
C VAL A 462 -22.14 14.90 11.25
N ILE A 463 -22.49 13.70 11.69
CA ILE A 463 -22.50 12.50 10.84
C ILE A 463 -23.57 12.62 9.74
N LYS A 464 -24.78 13.09 10.08
CA LYS A 464 -25.86 13.28 9.10
C LYS A 464 -25.50 14.26 7.98
N ARG A 465 -24.76 15.34 8.30
CA ARG A 465 -24.29 16.26 7.25
C ARG A 465 -23.37 15.54 6.27
N GLY A 466 -22.40 14.74 6.77
CA GLY A 466 -21.53 13.93 5.93
C GLY A 466 -22.28 12.92 5.07
N LEU A 467 -23.27 12.22 5.65
CA LEU A 467 -24.09 11.27 4.89
C LEU A 467 -24.94 11.97 3.81
N LYS A 468 -25.50 13.14 4.11
CA LYS A 468 -26.22 13.95 3.10
C LYS A 468 -25.28 14.34 1.95
N PHE A 469 -24.04 14.75 2.25
CA PHE A 469 -23.04 15.03 1.23
C PHE A 469 -22.79 13.80 0.35
N ILE A 470 -22.52 12.62 0.94
CA ILE A 470 -22.30 11.37 0.20
C ILE A 470 -23.49 11.05 -0.71
N MET A 471 -24.70 11.10 -0.17
CA MET A 471 -25.92 10.82 -0.95
C MET A 471 -26.14 11.82 -2.08
N SER A 472 -25.82 13.10 -1.88
CA SER A 472 -25.96 14.14 -2.91
C SER A 472 -25.01 13.98 -4.10
N ARG A 473 -23.93 13.23 -3.93
CA ARG A 473 -22.92 12.95 -4.97
C ARG A 473 -23.20 11.67 -5.75
N GLN A 474 -24.22 10.88 -5.33
CA GLN A 474 -24.57 9.66 -6.04
C GLN A 474 -25.16 9.99 -7.42
N GLN A 475 -24.67 9.33 -8.45
CA GLN A 475 -25.13 9.49 -9.81
C GLN A 475 -26.46 8.76 -10.05
N SER A 476 -27.16 9.08 -11.13
CA SER A 476 -28.44 8.45 -11.51
C SER A 476 -28.33 6.93 -11.75
N ASN A 477 -27.15 6.43 -12.07
CA ASN A 477 -26.88 4.99 -12.22
C ASN A 477 -26.56 4.29 -10.86
N GLY A 478 -26.59 5.02 -9.75
CA GLY A 478 -26.28 4.51 -8.40
C GLY A 478 -24.81 4.54 -8.00
N GLU A 479 -23.90 4.92 -8.88
CA GLU A 479 -22.47 5.00 -8.61
C GLU A 479 -22.05 6.38 -8.05
N TRP A 480 -20.81 6.46 -7.56
CA TRP A 480 -20.10 7.71 -7.25
C TRP A 480 -18.94 7.89 -8.20
N LEU A 481 -18.65 9.13 -8.56
CA LEU A 481 -17.50 9.44 -9.38
C LEU A 481 -16.19 9.28 -8.59
N GLN A 482 -15.11 9.00 -9.32
CA GLN A 482 -13.75 9.11 -8.78
C GLN A 482 -13.41 10.59 -8.67
N GLU A 483 -13.16 11.07 -7.46
CA GLU A 483 -12.95 12.50 -7.21
C GLU A 483 -11.46 12.84 -7.03
N ASP A 484 -10.68 11.92 -6.43
CA ASP A 484 -9.24 12.11 -6.23
C ASP A 484 -8.54 10.76 -6.03
N VAL A 485 -7.29 10.78 -5.60
CA VAL A 485 -6.49 9.60 -5.22
C VAL A 485 -6.70 9.26 -3.75
N GLU A 486 -6.90 7.98 -3.44
CA GLU A 486 -7.15 7.53 -2.07
C GLU A 486 -5.97 6.78 -1.46
N GLY A 487 -5.13 6.17 -2.31
CA GLY A 487 -4.01 5.36 -1.88
C GLY A 487 -2.68 6.09 -1.97
N VAL A 488 -1.70 5.57 -1.24
CA VAL A 488 -0.32 6.01 -1.32
C VAL A 488 0.63 4.83 -1.13
N PHE A 489 1.76 4.87 -1.81
CA PHE A 489 2.88 3.98 -1.59
C PHE A 489 4.14 4.81 -1.32
N ASN A 490 4.80 4.53 -0.19
CA ASN A 490 6.05 5.18 0.23
C ASN A 490 5.98 6.73 0.21
N ASN A 491 4.94 7.29 0.76
CA ASN A 491 4.72 8.72 0.97
C ASN A 491 4.58 9.57 -0.31
N THR A 492 5.11 9.13 -1.44
CA THR A 492 5.27 9.95 -2.65
C THR A 492 4.58 9.39 -3.89
N CYS A 493 4.19 8.10 -3.89
CA CYS A 493 3.52 7.48 -5.03
C CYS A 493 2.03 7.28 -4.72
N MET A 494 1.19 8.17 -5.23
CA MET A 494 -0.25 8.12 -4.99
C MET A 494 -0.95 7.14 -5.93
N ILE A 495 -1.99 6.48 -5.44
CA ILE A 495 -2.72 5.44 -6.16
C ILE A 495 -4.22 5.72 -6.07
N GLY A 496 -4.90 5.77 -7.20
CA GLY A 496 -6.36 5.78 -7.23
C GLY A 496 -6.91 4.37 -7.05
N TYR A 497 -7.82 4.18 -6.09
CA TYR A 497 -8.51 2.92 -5.85
C TYR A 497 -9.98 3.04 -6.25
N PRO A 498 -10.37 2.69 -7.50
CA PRO A 498 -11.72 2.93 -8.04
C PRO A 498 -12.84 2.30 -7.22
N ASN A 499 -12.54 1.28 -6.44
CA ASN A 499 -13.55 0.58 -5.62
C ASN A 499 -13.80 1.25 -4.27
N CYS A 500 -12.90 2.13 -3.79
CA CYS A 500 -13.08 2.83 -2.50
C CYS A 500 -14.39 3.60 -2.45
N LYS A 501 -14.75 4.29 -3.51
CA LYS A 501 -16.00 5.03 -3.65
C LYS A 501 -17.27 4.16 -3.58
N LEU A 502 -17.15 2.85 -3.81
CA LEU A 502 -18.28 1.92 -3.77
C LEU A 502 -18.42 1.27 -2.40
N TYR A 503 -17.37 0.67 -1.87
CA TYR A 503 -17.51 -0.08 -0.62
C TYR A 503 -17.50 0.80 0.63
N PHE A 504 -16.76 1.91 0.69
CA PHE A 504 -16.81 2.81 1.85
C PHE A 504 -18.15 3.57 1.94
N THR A 505 -18.72 4.00 0.81
CA THR A 505 -20.04 4.62 0.77
C THR A 505 -21.12 3.65 1.21
N SER A 506 -21.10 2.42 0.72
CA SER A 506 -22.05 1.39 1.12
C SER A 506 -21.91 1.02 2.60
N TRP A 507 -20.66 0.88 3.07
CA TRP A 507 -20.38 0.56 4.46
C TRP A 507 -20.83 1.67 5.41
N VAL A 508 -20.57 2.94 5.11
CA VAL A 508 -20.94 4.06 5.99
C VAL A 508 -22.46 4.19 6.12
N LEU A 509 -23.20 4.03 5.02
CA LEU A 509 -24.66 4.09 5.01
C LEU A 509 -25.27 2.90 5.78
N GLY A 510 -24.77 1.70 5.54
CA GLY A 510 -25.20 0.50 6.24
C GLY A 510 -24.92 0.56 7.75
N ARG A 511 -23.69 0.97 8.16
CA ARG A 511 -23.33 1.10 9.57
C ARG A 511 -24.20 2.14 10.30
N TYR A 512 -24.49 3.27 9.66
CA TYR A 512 -25.35 4.29 10.24
C TYR A 512 -26.72 3.74 10.61
N ASN A 513 -27.39 3.07 9.66
CA ASN A 513 -28.76 2.58 9.88
C ASN A 513 -28.84 1.38 10.83
N HIS A 514 -27.91 0.43 10.73
CA HIS A 514 -28.05 -0.85 11.40
C HIS A 514 -27.29 -0.96 12.73
N ILE A 515 -26.31 -0.08 12.97
CA ILE A 515 -25.47 -0.15 14.17
C ILE A 515 -25.51 1.17 14.96
N TYR A 516 -25.12 2.28 14.33
CA TYR A 516 -24.94 3.54 15.03
C TYR A 516 -26.24 4.11 15.61
N LEU A 517 -27.27 4.29 14.78
CA LEU A 517 -28.57 4.81 15.24
C LEU A 517 -29.16 3.99 16.40
N PRO A 518 -29.26 2.65 16.31
CA PRO A 518 -29.80 1.86 17.43
C PRO A 518 -28.93 1.96 18.70
N THR A 519 -27.60 2.09 18.57
CA THR A 519 -26.69 2.21 19.72
C THR A 519 -26.91 3.54 20.44
N ILE A 520 -26.94 4.64 19.71
CA ILE A 520 -27.13 5.97 20.32
C ILE A 520 -28.52 6.10 20.94
N GLN A 521 -29.58 5.57 20.31
CA GLN A 521 -30.91 5.57 20.88
C GLN A 521 -31.00 4.83 22.22
N LYS A 522 -30.31 3.69 22.34
CA LYS A 522 -30.21 2.96 23.61
C LYS A 522 -29.46 3.74 24.69
N MET A 523 -28.40 4.46 24.31
CA MET A 523 -27.63 5.30 25.24
C MET A 523 -28.48 6.49 25.76
N GLU A 524 -29.27 7.12 24.89
CA GLU A 524 -30.16 8.20 25.26
C GLU A 524 -31.22 7.71 26.24
N GLN A 525 -31.87 6.56 25.96
CA GLN A 525 -32.87 5.95 26.86
C GLN A 525 -32.28 5.50 28.21
N ALA A 526 -31.02 5.17 28.29
CA ALA A 526 -30.35 4.78 29.54
C ALA A 526 -29.90 5.98 30.38
N SER A 527 -29.91 7.18 29.81
CA SER A 527 -29.55 8.44 30.49
C SER A 527 -30.75 9.25 30.96
N GLU A 528 -31.98 8.90 30.51
CA GLU A 528 -33.27 9.35 31.03
C GLU A 528 -33.74 8.47 32.19
#